data_76da6b2f0829ed3c330e4a1430fd1210
#
_entry.id   76da6b2f0829ed3c330e4a1430fd1210
#
_cell.length_a   1.000
_cell.length_b   1.000
_cell.length_c   1.000
_cell.angle_alpha   90.00
_cell.angle_beta   90.00
_cell.angle_gamma   90.00
#
_symmetry.space_group_name_H-M   'P 1'
#
loop_
_entity.id
_entity.type
_entity.pdbx_description
1 polymer ?
#
loop_
_entity_poly.entity_id
_entity_poly.type
_entity_poly.pdbx_seq_one_letter_code
_entity_poly.pdbx_strand_id
1 'polypeptide(L)'
;MAAPCVEHVAVRVRNFEAALAFFTDVMGMEITLTDPASGESPLNQAWVGGIQLQRDEAGSGDYSGDVSHIGLVADDVDALLEAVYAQRGVKQAEGKPRNWFVAPFGLTIEINGRQ
;
A
#
# COMPACT_ATOMS: atom_id res chain seq x y z
N MET A 1 -27.21 -9.06 14.98
CA MET A 1 -25.76 -9.27 14.85
C MET A 1 -25.23 -8.55 13.62
N ALA A 2 -24.23 -7.73 13.80
CA ALA A 2 -23.59 -7.06 12.67
C ALA A 2 -22.75 -8.04 11.85
N ALA A 3 -22.67 -7.81 10.56
CA ALA A 3 -21.78 -8.60 9.70
C ALA A 3 -20.31 -8.31 10.06
N PRO A 4 -19.44 -9.30 9.89
CA PRO A 4 -18.01 -9.04 10.05
C PRO A 4 -17.53 -8.04 8.99
N CYS A 5 -16.42 -7.38 9.27
CA CYS A 5 -15.79 -6.45 8.33
C CYS A 5 -14.29 -6.78 8.22
N VAL A 6 -13.67 -6.28 7.18
CA VAL A 6 -12.23 -6.48 7.00
C VAL A 6 -11.48 -5.56 7.95
N GLU A 7 -10.59 -6.15 8.77
CA GLU A 7 -9.72 -5.39 9.66
C GLU A 7 -8.42 -5.01 8.95
N HIS A 8 -7.84 -5.97 8.25
CA HIS A 8 -6.60 -5.71 7.52
C HIS A 8 -6.44 -6.66 6.35
N VAL A 9 -5.55 -6.30 5.44
CA VAL A 9 -5.09 -7.13 4.33
C VAL A 9 -3.58 -7.25 4.46
N ALA A 10 -3.06 -8.47 4.44
CA ALA A 10 -1.62 -8.71 4.48
C ALA A 10 -1.06 -8.72 3.06
N VAL A 11 0.03 -7.99 2.84
CA VAL A 11 0.70 -7.88 1.56
C VAL A 11 2.18 -8.17 1.76
N ARG A 12 2.69 -9.15 1.02
CA ARG A 12 4.12 -9.48 1.04
C ARG A 12 4.84 -8.60 0.05
N VAL A 13 5.95 -7.99 0.49
CA VAL A 13 6.71 -7.10 -0.37
C VAL A 13 8.18 -7.49 -0.34
N ARG A 14 8.80 -7.51 -1.51
CA ARG A 14 10.22 -7.84 -1.64
C ARG A 14 11.09 -6.72 -1.10
N ASN A 15 10.79 -5.48 -1.46
CA ASN A 15 11.54 -4.32 -0.95
C ASN A 15 10.70 -3.63 0.12
N PHE A 16 10.81 -4.14 1.34
CA PHE A 16 9.97 -3.73 2.46
C PHE A 16 10.14 -2.25 2.78
N GLU A 17 11.39 -1.77 2.89
CA GLU A 17 11.66 -0.39 3.27
C GLU A 17 11.08 0.60 2.24
N ALA A 18 11.22 0.29 0.97
CA ALA A 18 10.68 1.14 -0.09
C ALA A 18 9.14 1.13 -0.09
N ALA A 19 8.52 -0.03 0.14
CA ALA A 19 7.06 -0.13 0.23
C ALA A 19 6.55 0.64 1.44
N LEU A 20 7.18 0.47 2.59
CA LEU A 20 6.78 1.18 3.81
C LEU A 20 6.89 2.70 3.60
N ALA A 21 8.02 3.17 3.06
CA ALA A 21 8.22 4.60 2.80
C ALA A 21 7.18 5.15 1.81
N PHE A 22 6.79 4.35 0.82
CA PHE A 22 5.75 4.77 -0.12
C PHE A 22 4.44 5.08 0.60
N PHE A 23 4.00 4.19 1.49
CA PHE A 23 2.75 4.40 2.22
C PHE A 23 2.88 5.53 3.26
N THR A 24 4.00 5.63 3.97
CA THR A 24 4.17 6.62 5.04
C THR A 24 4.60 7.98 4.51
N ASP A 25 5.66 8.05 3.71
CA ASP A 25 6.27 9.32 3.30
C ASP A 25 5.55 9.94 2.11
N VAL A 26 5.11 9.13 1.13
CA VAL A 26 4.44 9.65 -0.05
C VAL A 26 2.96 9.85 0.22
N MET A 27 2.30 8.85 0.81
CA MET A 27 0.85 8.86 0.99
C MET A 27 0.42 9.37 2.37
N GLY A 28 1.33 9.56 3.30
CA GLY A 28 1.02 10.13 4.59
C GLY A 28 0.30 9.20 5.57
N MET A 29 0.37 7.89 5.33
CA MET A 29 -0.29 6.92 6.21
C MET A 29 0.54 6.68 7.47
N GLU A 30 -0.13 6.43 8.59
CA GLU A 30 0.53 6.19 9.87
C GLU A 30 0.79 4.71 10.11
N ILE A 31 1.96 4.41 10.68
CA ILE A 31 2.27 3.09 11.18
C ILE A 31 1.55 2.92 12.53
N THR A 32 0.74 1.88 12.66
CA THR A 32 -0.02 1.61 13.88
C THR A 32 0.58 0.49 14.70
N LEU A 33 1.39 -0.38 14.10
CA LEU A 33 2.00 -1.51 14.77
C LEU A 33 3.21 -1.96 13.96
N THR A 34 4.22 -2.47 14.63
CA THR A 34 5.41 -3.04 13.98
C THR A 34 5.77 -4.39 14.59
N ASP A 35 6.55 -5.17 13.84
CA ASP A 35 7.19 -6.39 14.32
C ASP A 35 8.67 -6.33 13.90
N PRO A 36 9.60 -6.23 14.85
CA PRO A 36 9.39 -6.26 16.30
C PRO A 36 8.63 -5.06 16.84
N ALA A 37 7.91 -5.28 17.95
CA ALA A 37 7.05 -4.24 18.53
C ALA A 37 7.81 -2.99 18.97
N SER A 38 9.10 -3.11 19.23
CA SER A 38 9.96 -1.98 19.58
C SER A 38 10.13 -0.96 18.45
N GLY A 39 9.85 -1.37 17.21
CA GLY A 39 10.08 -0.55 16.03
C GLY A 39 11.52 -0.53 15.56
N GLU A 40 12.40 -1.33 16.18
CA GLU A 40 13.81 -1.39 15.79
C GLU A 40 14.00 -2.09 14.45
N SER A 41 14.81 -1.46 13.60
CA SER A 41 15.18 -2.06 12.31
C SER A 41 16.14 -3.23 12.49
N PRO A 42 16.06 -4.25 11.61
CA PRO A 42 15.10 -4.35 10.51
C PRO A 42 13.73 -4.80 10.99
N LEU A 43 12.69 -4.20 10.44
CA LEU A 43 11.33 -4.63 10.71
C LEU A 43 10.98 -5.85 9.85
N ASN A 44 10.24 -6.79 10.44
CA ASN A 44 9.69 -7.92 9.69
C ASN A 44 8.34 -7.58 9.10
N GLN A 45 7.57 -6.76 9.81
CA GLN A 45 6.24 -6.35 9.40
C GLN A 45 5.94 -4.95 9.90
N ALA A 46 5.02 -4.27 9.23
CA ALA A 46 4.46 -3.00 9.69
C ALA A 46 3.00 -2.91 9.25
N TRP A 47 2.16 -2.39 10.13
CA TRP A 47 0.75 -2.14 9.83
C TRP A 47 0.57 -0.66 9.55
N VAL A 48 0.09 -0.33 8.36
CA VAL A 48 -0.20 1.04 7.93
C VAL A 48 -1.65 1.09 7.45
N GLY A 49 -2.49 1.88 8.12
CA GLY A 49 -3.92 1.87 7.85
C GLY A 49 -4.46 0.47 8.04
N GLY A 50 -5.14 -0.08 7.10
CA GLY A 50 -5.61 -1.47 7.13
C GLY A 50 -4.69 -2.45 6.42
N ILE A 51 -3.46 -2.07 6.13
CA ILE A 51 -2.52 -2.90 5.37
C ILE A 51 -1.42 -3.41 6.29
N GLN A 52 -1.26 -4.73 6.32
CA GLN A 52 -0.15 -5.37 7.02
C GLN A 52 0.92 -5.70 5.98
N LEU A 53 1.99 -4.89 5.96
CA LEU A 53 3.13 -5.16 5.07
C LEU A 53 4.02 -6.21 5.71
N GLN A 54 4.36 -7.23 4.94
CA GLN A 54 5.23 -8.32 5.39
C GLN A 54 6.48 -8.34 4.51
N ARG A 55 7.64 -8.44 5.15
CA ARG A 55 8.90 -8.58 4.43
C ARG A 55 8.99 -9.96 3.80
N ASP A 56 9.25 -10.01 2.50
CA ASP A 56 9.41 -11.26 1.75
C ASP A 56 10.50 -11.07 0.70
N GLU A 57 11.74 -11.00 1.13
CA GLU A 57 12.88 -10.74 0.24
C GLU A 57 13.12 -11.85 -0.77
N ALA A 58 12.69 -13.08 -0.43
CA ALA A 58 12.84 -14.24 -1.33
C ALA A 58 11.67 -14.35 -2.31
N GLY A 59 10.61 -13.56 -2.12
CA GLY A 59 9.42 -13.62 -2.96
C GLY A 59 9.65 -13.04 -4.34
N SER A 60 8.67 -13.27 -5.23
CA SER A 60 8.73 -12.76 -6.61
C SER A 60 8.57 -11.24 -6.68
N GLY A 61 7.91 -10.66 -5.69
CA GLY A 61 7.49 -9.27 -5.74
C GLY A 61 6.36 -9.04 -6.72
N ASP A 62 5.67 -10.10 -7.09
CA ASP A 62 4.61 -10.11 -8.09
C ASP A 62 3.27 -10.32 -7.39
N TYR A 63 2.30 -9.48 -7.71
CA TYR A 63 0.96 -9.52 -7.13
C TYR A 63 -0.06 -10.00 -8.15
N SER A 64 0.34 -10.90 -9.02
CA SER A 64 -0.53 -11.46 -10.05
C SER A 64 -1.47 -12.56 -9.53
N GLY A 65 -1.50 -12.80 -8.23
CA GLY A 65 -2.35 -13.81 -7.62
C GLY A 65 -3.80 -13.38 -7.46
N ASP A 66 -4.44 -13.84 -6.38
CA ASP A 66 -5.87 -13.64 -6.16
C ASP A 66 -6.23 -12.20 -5.80
N VAL A 67 -5.30 -11.43 -5.26
CA VAL A 67 -5.56 -10.02 -4.93
C VAL A 67 -5.44 -9.18 -6.19
N SER A 68 -6.56 -8.58 -6.61
CA SER A 68 -6.59 -7.72 -7.80
C SER A 68 -6.00 -6.35 -7.50
N HIS A 69 -6.47 -5.72 -6.43
CA HIS A 69 -6.03 -4.37 -6.04
C HIS A 69 -6.49 -4.06 -4.63
N ILE A 70 -5.97 -2.96 -4.09
CA ILE A 70 -6.42 -2.40 -2.82
C ILE A 70 -7.06 -1.03 -3.10
N GLY A 71 -8.23 -0.80 -2.53
CA GLY A 71 -8.89 0.50 -2.61
C GLY A 71 -8.64 1.30 -1.35
N LEU A 72 -8.21 2.55 -1.51
CA LEU A 72 -7.98 3.49 -0.42
C LEU A 72 -8.91 4.69 -0.58
N VAL A 73 -9.24 5.32 0.53
CA VAL A 73 -10.05 6.54 0.55
C VAL A 73 -9.17 7.72 0.93
N ALA A 74 -9.26 8.79 0.19
CA ALA A 74 -8.52 10.02 0.48
C ALA A 74 -9.47 11.22 0.50
N ASP A 75 -9.15 12.20 1.35
CA ASP A 75 -9.93 13.43 1.42
C ASP A 75 -9.71 14.31 0.19
N ASP A 76 -8.45 14.39 -0.26
CA ASP A 76 -8.06 15.15 -1.46
C ASP A 76 -7.40 14.20 -2.44
N VAL A 77 -8.22 13.62 -3.33
CA VAL A 77 -7.74 12.63 -4.31
C VAL A 77 -6.71 13.22 -5.26
N ASP A 78 -6.98 14.43 -5.76
CA ASP A 78 -6.09 15.05 -6.75
C ASP A 78 -4.72 15.35 -6.16
N ALA A 79 -4.66 15.89 -4.94
CA ALA A 79 -3.39 16.18 -4.29
C ALA A 79 -2.59 14.91 -4.02
N LEU A 80 -3.29 13.84 -3.58
CA LEU A 80 -2.63 12.56 -3.33
C LEU A 80 -2.07 11.96 -4.62
N LEU A 81 -2.85 11.99 -5.71
CA LEU A 81 -2.40 11.46 -6.99
C LEU A 81 -1.21 12.24 -7.54
N GLU A 82 -1.17 13.56 -7.35
CA GLU A 82 -0.02 14.36 -7.72
C GLU A 82 1.26 13.86 -7.04
N ALA A 83 1.18 13.63 -5.73
CA ALA A 83 2.30 13.12 -4.97
C ALA A 83 2.71 11.72 -5.41
N VAL A 84 1.73 10.85 -5.67
CA VAL A 84 1.95 9.47 -6.09
C VAL A 84 2.65 9.43 -7.45
N TYR A 85 2.10 10.13 -8.45
CA TYR A 85 2.65 10.09 -9.80
C TYR A 85 3.99 10.83 -9.93
N ALA A 86 4.36 11.64 -8.95
CA ALA A 86 5.69 12.24 -8.90
C ALA A 86 6.78 11.22 -8.55
N GLN A 87 6.40 10.05 -8.03
CA GLN A 87 7.36 9.03 -7.62
C GLN A 87 7.80 8.19 -8.81
N ARG A 88 9.11 7.89 -8.86
CA ARG A 88 9.66 7.03 -9.90
C ARG A 88 9.07 5.62 -9.80
N GLY A 89 8.70 5.07 -10.93
CA GLY A 89 8.21 3.69 -11.00
C GLY A 89 6.71 3.55 -10.84
N VAL A 90 5.98 4.63 -10.54
CA VAL A 90 4.53 4.60 -10.52
C VAL A 90 4.01 4.67 -11.95
N LYS A 91 3.04 3.81 -12.26
CA LYS A 91 2.40 3.77 -13.58
C LYS A 91 0.90 3.76 -13.42
N GLN A 92 0.20 4.41 -14.33
CA GLN A 92 -1.26 4.27 -14.40
C GLN A 92 -1.59 2.82 -14.74
N ALA A 93 -2.58 2.25 -14.07
CA ALA A 93 -3.00 0.87 -14.35
C ALA A 93 -3.61 0.80 -15.75
N GLU A 94 -3.23 -0.25 -16.49
CA GLU A 94 -3.64 -0.41 -17.88
C GLU A 94 -5.17 -0.52 -17.99
N GLY A 95 -5.75 0.27 -18.87
CA GLY A 95 -7.20 0.27 -19.11
C GLY A 95 -8.03 0.90 -18.03
N LYS A 96 -7.40 1.61 -17.07
CA LYS A 96 -8.08 2.21 -15.91
C LYS A 96 -7.90 3.72 -15.89
N PRO A 97 -8.80 4.45 -15.17
CA PRO A 97 -8.62 5.90 -14.99
C PRO A 97 -7.39 6.22 -14.12
N ARG A 98 -7.04 7.50 -14.07
CA ARG A 98 -5.86 8.00 -13.36
C ARG A 98 -5.82 7.63 -11.88
N ASN A 99 -6.96 7.45 -11.24
CA ASN A 99 -7.02 7.08 -9.81
C ASN A 99 -6.69 5.61 -9.55
N TRP A 100 -6.37 4.85 -10.59
CA TRP A 100 -5.83 3.49 -10.50
C TRP A 100 -4.39 3.50 -10.94
N PHE A 101 -3.48 3.08 -10.08
CA PHE A 101 -2.06 3.06 -10.42
C PHE A 101 -1.40 1.79 -9.90
N VAL A 102 -0.25 1.47 -10.47
CA VAL A 102 0.61 0.39 -10.00
C VAL A 102 1.76 1.03 -9.24
N ALA A 103 1.90 0.68 -7.97
CA ALA A 103 2.99 1.17 -7.12
C ALA A 103 4.32 0.62 -7.61
N PRO A 104 5.45 1.25 -7.25
CA PRO A 104 6.76 0.80 -7.72
C PRO A 104 7.09 -0.66 -7.37
N PHE A 105 6.47 -1.18 -6.33
CA PHE A 105 6.66 -2.57 -5.89
C PHE A 105 5.62 -3.54 -6.48
N GLY A 106 4.77 -3.09 -7.41
CA GLY A 106 3.90 -3.96 -8.21
C GLY A 106 2.44 -4.05 -7.78
N LEU A 107 2.08 -3.50 -6.61
CA LEU A 107 0.70 -3.56 -6.13
C LEU A 107 -0.16 -2.53 -6.85
N THR A 108 -1.33 -2.98 -7.34
CA THR A 108 -2.31 -2.06 -7.93
C THR A 108 -3.16 -1.45 -6.83
N ILE A 109 -3.32 -0.14 -6.89
CA ILE A 109 -4.04 0.64 -5.89
C ILE A 109 -5.05 1.55 -6.57
N GLU A 110 -6.24 1.62 -6.01
CA GLU A 110 -7.30 2.53 -6.43
C GLU A 110 -7.52 3.56 -5.33
N ILE A 111 -7.54 4.84 -5.69
CA ILE A 111 -7.81 5.92 -4.74
C ILE A 111 -9.19 6.49 -5.03
N ASN A 112 -10.03 6.53 -4.00
CA ASN A 112 -11.38 7.08 -4.11
C ASN A 112 -11.57 8.23 -3.12
N GLY A 113 -12.47 9.13 -3.45
CA GLY A 113 -12.84 10.20 -2.56
C GLY A 113 -13.77 9.71 -1.45
N ARG A 114 -13.77 10.42 -0.35
CA ARG A 114 -14.69 10.16 0.76
C ARG A 114 -16.10 10.56 0.35
N GLN A 115 -17.06 9.71 0.63
CA GLN A 115 -18.45 9.97 0.29
C GLN A 115 -19.26 10.44 1.50
#